data_f6acaae0a32c3f4855a620c8c72185ef
#
_entry.id   f6acaae0a32c3f4855a620c8c72185ef
#
_cell.length_a   1.000
_cell.length_b   1.000
_cell.length_c   1.000
_cell.angle_alpha   90.00
_cell.angle_beta   90.00
_cell.angle_gamma   90.00
#
_symmetry.space_group_name_H-M   'P 1'
#
loop_
_entity.id
_entity.type
_entity.pdbx_description
1 polymer ?
#
loop_
_entity_poly.entity_id
_entity_poly.type
_entity_poly.pdbx_seq_one_letter_code
_entity_poly.pdbx_strand_id
1 'polypeptide(L)'
;FDFHGPSIEEAKKRANEKGLTNLEFFVSDAGEIPKNDYDLACIFDAWHDMGDPVGIAASIKETLSKDGTFMVVEPMALDGYANNIANNPASAMMYGFGTLVCVPASKAQSVGLGLGPQAGPSKLMELLSEAGFGNVNLAAETTNNLVLQARG
;
A
#
# COMPACT_ATOMS: atom_id res chain seq x y z
N PHE A 1 5.20 6.91 9.07
CA PHE A 1 5.92 5.69 9.43
C PHE A 1 6.67 5.18 8.21
N ASP A 2 7.93 4.78 8.37
CA ASP A 2 8.75 4.15 7.34
C ASP A 2 9.87 3.38 8.04
N PHE A 3 10.21 2.19 7.58
CA PHE A 3 11.30 1.41 8.17
C PHE A 3 12.70 1.97 7.83
N HIS A 4 12.80 2.82 6.79
CA HIS A 4 14.06 3.39 6.34
C HIS A 4 14.39 4.69 7.08
N GLY A 5 15.24 4.60 8.11
CA GLY A 5 15.63 5.73 8.95
C GLY A 5 16.10 6.98 8.18
N PRO A 6 16.96 6.87 7.14
CA PRO A 6 17.37 8.04 6.35
C PRO A 6 16.21 8.77 5.67
N SER A 7 15.16 8.07 5.20
CA SER A 7 13.95 8.70 4.65
C SER A 7 13.20 9.50 5.70
N ILE A 8 13.09 8.97 6.92
CA ILE A 8 12.45 9.66 8.05
C ILE A 8 13.25 10.93 8.43
N GLU A 9 14.57 10.87 8.48
CA GLU A 9 15.37 12.06 8.77
C GLU A 9 15.24 13.16 7.69
N GLU A 10 15.20 12.78 6.42
CA GLU A 10 14.96 13.75 5.34
C GLU A 10 13.53 14.32 5.41
N ALA A 11 12.52 13.51 5.76
CA ALA A 11 11.15 13.98 5.94
C ALA A 11 11.05 14.99 7.11
N LYS A 12 11.70 14.73 8.25
CA LYS A 12 11.79 15.67 9.37
C LYS A 12 12.43 16.99 8.97
N LYS A 13 13.55 16.93 8.23
CA LYS A 13 14.24 18.12 7.72
C LYS A 13 13.32 18.96 6.84
N ARG A 14 12.63 18.36 5.87
CA ARG A 14 11.68 19.06 4.98
C ARG A 14 10.51 19.67 5.72
N ALA A 15 9.97 18.98 6.73
CA ALA A 15 8.90 19.50 7.57
C ALA A 15 9.36 20.75 8.33
N ASN A 16 10.56 20.72 8.94
CA ASN A 16 11.15 21.85 9.64
C ASN A 16 11.40 23.05 8.71
N GLU A 17 11.96 22.82 7.52
CA GLU A 17 12.18 23.86 6.51
C GLU A 17 10.89 24.56 6.09
N LYS A 18 9.75 23.83 6.10
CA LYS A 18 8.43 24.36 5.79
C LYS A 18 7.66 24.89 7.01
N GLY A 19 8.25 24.83 8.20
CA GLY A 19 7.62 25.29 9.45
C GLY A 19 6.40 24.45 9.85
N LEU A 20 6.33 23.17 9.45
CA LEU A 20 5.22 22.28 9.82
C LEU A 20 5.45 21.73 11.22
N THR A 21 4.49 21.96 12.13
CA THR A 21 4.58 21.59 13.55
C THR A 21 3.57 20.51 13.98
N ASN A 22 2.72 20.07 13.07
CA ASN A 22 1.66 19.10 13.28
C ASN A 22 1.97 17.72 12.68
N LEU A 23 3.26 17.40 12.46
CA LEU A 23 3.71 16.14 11.91
C LEU A 23 4.60 15.39 12.88
N GLU A 24 4.39 14.10 12.98
CA GLU A 24 5.24 13.18 13.70
C GLU A 24 5.82 12.14 12.74
N PHE A 25 7.07 11.70 12.99
CA PHE A 25 7.80 10.81 12.10
C PHE A 25 8.41 9.65 12.90
N PHE A 26 8.12 8.43 12.49
CA PHE A 26 8.54 7.22 13.19
C PHE A 26 9.29 6.30 12.25
N VAL A 27 10.44 5.80 12.69
CA VAL A 27 11.11 4.66 12.05
C VAL A 27 10.44 3.41 12.58
N SER A 28 9.61 2.77 11.78
CA SER A 28 8.81 1.61 12.18
C SER A 28 8.42 0.79 10.96
N ASP A 29 8.28 -0.51 11.13
CA ASP A 29 7.63 -1.37 10.15
C ASP A 29 6.13 -1.06 10.06
N ALA A 30 5.53 -1.27 8.89
CA ALA A 30 4.11 -1.00 8.66
C ALA A 30 3.18 -1.90 9.50
N GLY A 31 3.65 -3.07 9.93
CA GLY A 31 2.92 -3.98 10.83
C GLY A 31 3.01 -3.58 12.32
N GLU A 32 3.86 -2.60 12.67
CA GLU A 32 4.15 -2.20 14.06
C GLU A 32 3.66 -0.78 14.39
N ILE A 33 2.73 -0.25 13.61
CA ILE A 33 2.15 1.08 13.84
C ILE A 33 1.36 1.06 15.17
N PRO A 34 1.63 2.00 16.10
CA PRO A 34 0.90 2.07 17.38
C PRO A 34 -0.60 2.27 17.18
N LYS A 35 -1.42 1.60 17.99
CA LYS A 35 -2.87 1.85 18.05
C LYS A 35 -3.13 3.27 18.54
N ASN A 36 -3.89 4.05 17.78
CA ASN A 36 -4.15 5.46 18.11
C ASN A 36 -5.47 5.99 17.52
N ASP A 37 -6.42 5.11 17.22
CA ASP A 37 -7.74 5.50 16.69
C ASP A 37 -7.64 6.48 15.49
N TYR A 38 -6.78 6.15 14.52
CA TYR A 38 -6.59 6.99 13.33
C TYR A 38 -7.86 7.08 12.48
N ASP A 39 -8.21 8.28 12.03
CA ASP A 39 -9.33 8.47 11.10
C ASP A 39 -8.98 8.06 9.68
N LEU A 40 -7.69 8.13 9.32
CA LEU A 40 -7.19 7.79 8.00
C LEU A 40 -5.79 7.20 8.11
N ALA A 41 -5.62 6.00 7.58
CA ALA A 41 -4.32 5.43 7.25
C ALA A 41 -4.14 5.38 5.73
N CYS A 42 -2.93 5.67 5.25
CA CYS A 42 -2.63 5.67 3.82
C CYS A 42 -1.36 4.88 3.53
N ILE A 43 -1.35 4.18 2.41
CA ILE A 43 -0.16 3.58 1.83
C ILE A 43 -0.10 3.92 0.33
N PHE A 44 1.10 4.23 -0.16
CA PHE A 44 1.30 4.69 -1.53
C PHE A 44 2.38 3.87 -2.21
N ASP A 45 2.02 3.15 -3.28
CA ASP A 45 2.91 2.36 -4.15
C ASP A 45 3.90 1.47 -3.37
N ALA A 46 3.42 0.83 -2.29
CA ALA A 46 4.28 0.05 -1.39
C ALA A 46 3.62 -1.25 -0.89
N TRP A 47 2.31 -1.35 -0.92
CA TRP A 47 1.61 -2.51 -0.37
C TRP A 47 1.91 -3.80 -1.15
N HIS A 48 2.05 -3.68 -2.48
CA HIS A 48 2.42 -4.79 -3.36
C HIS A 48 3.85 -5.32 -3.16
N ASP A 49 4.74 -4.54 -2.51
CA ASP A 49 6.11 -4.93 -2.19
C ASP A 49 6.22 -5.66 -0.84
N MET A 50 5.16 -5.65 -0.04
CA MET A 50 5.15 -6.27 1.27
C MET A 50 5.07 -7.79 1.18
N GLY A 51 5.77 -8.48 2.08
CA GLY A 51 5.76 -9.95 2.15
C GLY A 51 4.42 -10.50 2.63
N ASP A 52 3.81 -9.83 3.60
CA ASP A 52 2.48 -10.17 4.16
C ASP A 52 1.51 -8.97 4.05
N PRO A 53 1.02 -8.66 2.85
CA PRO A 53 0.10 -7.55 2.69
C PRO A 53 -1.22 -7.74 3.44
N VAL A 54 -1.71 -8.97 3.62
CA VAL A 54 -2.93 -9.27 4.38
C VAL A 54 -2.72 -9.01 5.86
N GLY A 55 -1.65 -9.54 6.45
CA GLY A 55 -1.34 -9.34 7.87
C GLY A 55 -1.08 -7.87 8.21
N ILE A 56 -0.38 -7.14 7.33
CA ILE A 56 -0.15 -5.70 7.49
C ILE A 56 -1.46 -4.92 7.41
N ALA A 57 -2.32 -5.21 6.44
CA ALA A 57 -3.63 -4.56 6.33
C ALA A 57 -4.51 -4.84 7.56
N ALA A 58 -4.48 -6.07 8.10
CA ALA A 58 -5.17 -6.42 9.33
C ALA A 58 -4.62 -5.64 10.55
N SER A 59 -3.30 -5.50 10.66
CA SER A 59 -2.67 -4.70 11.72
C SER A 59 -3.06 -3.21 11.59
N ILE A 60 -3.06 -2.66 10.38
CA ILE A 60 -3.51 -1.28 10.14
C ILE A 60 -4.97 -1.11 10.53
N LYS A 61 -5.85 -2.05 10.19
CA LYS A 61 -7.25 -2.02 10.59
C LYS A 61 -7.42 -1.86 12.11
N GLU A 62 -6.59 -2.55 12.90
CA GLU A 62 -6.64 -2.45 14.36
C GLU A 62 -6.18 -1.09 14.92
N THR A 63 -5.53 -0.26 14.11
CA THR A 63 -5.10 1.09 14.49
C THR A 63 -6.13 2.17 14.14
N LEU A 64 -7.11 1.84 13.31
CA LEU A 64 -8.13 2.78 12.87
C LEU A 64 -9.22 2.99 13.93
N SER A 65 -9.78 4.20 13.95
CA SER A 65 -11.01 4.49 14.67
C SER A 65 -12.19 3.70 14.06
N LYS A 66 -13.30 3.63 14.78
CA LYS A 66 -14.49 2.88 14.34
C LYS A 66 -14.96 3.26 12.91
N ASP A 67 -14.87 4.53 12.56
CA ASP A 67 -15.28 5.05 11.25
C ASP A 67 -14.07 5.37 10.35
N GLY A 68 -12.88 4.92 10.77
CA GLY A 68 -11.62 5.16 10.08
C GLY A 68 -11.53 4.48 8.73
N THR A 69 -10.69 5.03 7.88
CA THR A 69 -10.50 4.56 6.50
C THR A 69 -9.05 4.15 6.28
N PHE A 70 -8.84 3.01 5.65
CA PHE A 70 -7.57 2.65 5.04
C PHE A 70 -7.62 2.96 3.55
N MET A 71 -6.77 3.86 3.09
CA MET A 71 -6.61 4.23 1.68
C MET A 71 -5.35 3.58 1.13
N VAL A 72 -5.52 2.74 0.12
CA VAL A 72 -4.43 2.05 -0.58
C VAL A 72 -4.33 2.62 -1.97
N VAL A 73 -3.17 3.20 -2.29
CA VAL A 73 -2.85 3.71 -3.63
C VAL A 73 -1.81 2.79 -4.24
N GLU A 74 -2.15 2.15 -5.36
CA GLU A 74 -1.30 1.18 -6.04
C GLU A 74 -1.15 1.52 -7.53
N PRO A 75 -0.12 1.00 -8.21
CA PRO A 75 0.05 1.24 -9.63
C PRO A 75 -1.18 0.81 -10.43
N MET A 76 -1.49 1.56 -11.49
CA MET A 76 -2.58 1.23 -12.40
C MET A 76 -2.38 -0.16 -13.01
N ALA A 77 -3.33 -1.02 -12.79
CA ALA A 77 -3.38 -2.37 -13.34
C ALA A 77 -4.83 -2.77 -13.65
N LEU A 78 -4.98 -3.58 -14.68
CA LEU A 78 -6.25 -4.23 -15.00
C LEU A 78 -6.25 -5.66 -14.46
N ASP A 79 -7.42 -6.26 -14.32
CA ASP A 79 -7.52 -7.65 -13.89
C ASP A 79 -7.03 -8.60 -15.00
N GLY A 80 -6.09 -9.46 -14.63
CA GLY A 80 -5.55 -10.51 -15.48
C GLY A 80 -4.44 -10.07 -16.43
N TYR A 81 -3.47 -10.97 -16.60
CA TYR A 81 -2.27 -10.73 -17.42
C TYR A 81 -2.59 -10.33 -18.87
N ALA A 82 -3.46 -11.09 -19.54
CA ALA A 82 -3.80 -10.83 -20.95
C ALA A 82 -4.46 -9.46 -21.14
N ASN A 83 -5.32 -9.04 -20.19
CA ASN A 83 -5.96 -7.75 -20.24
C ASN A 83 -4.97 -6.60 -20.00
N ASN A 84 -4.05 -6.77 -19.03
CA ASN A 84 -2.98 -5.80 -18.82
C ASN A 84 -2.12 -5.61 -20.06
N ILE A 85 -1.66 -6.70 -20.68
CA ILE A 85 -0.80 -6.62 -21.88
C ILE A 85 -1.54 -5.96 -23.05
N ALA A 86 -2.83 -6.22 -23.22
CA ALA A 86 -3.60 -5.68 -24.33
C ALA A 86 -4.02 -4.22 -24.15
N ASN A 87 -4.33 -3.80 -22.91
CA ASN A 87 -5.08 -2.56 -22.65
C ASN A 87 -4.42 -1.60 -21.63
N ASN A 88 -3.35 -2.01 -20.95
CA ASN A 88 -2.60 -1.12 -20.05
C ASN A 88 -1.25 -0.75 -20.68
N PRO A 89 -1.07 0.48 -21.18
CA PRO A 89 0.16 0.91 -21.84
C PRO A 89 1.43 0.78 -20.98
N ALA A 90 1.28 0.87 -19.66
CA ALA A 90 2.40 0.76 -18.71
C ALA A 90 2.75 -0.69 -18.34
N SER A 91 1.95 -1.68 -18.78
CA SER A 91 2.05 -3.06 -18.30
C SER A 91 3.44 -3.69 -18.52
N ALA A 92 4.05 -3.51 -19.69
CA ALA A 92 5.35 -4.08 -19.97
C ALA A 92 6.43 -3.57 -19.01
N MET A 93 6.43 -2.28 -18.74
CA MET A 93 7.35 -1.65 -17.77
C MET A 93 7.05 -2.13 -16.34
N MET A 94 5.79 -2.18 -15.94
CA MET A 94 5.38 -2.59 -14.58
C MET A 94 5.65 -4.08 -14.33
N TYR A 95 5.46 -4.96 -15.31
CA TYR A 95 5.89 -6.36 -15.19
C TYR A 95 7.40 -6.50 -15.13
N GLY A 96 8.15 -5.63 -15.81
CA GLY A 96 9.61 -5.56 -15.71
C GLY A 96 10.04 -5.20 -14.29
N PHE A 97 9.52 -4.13 -13.69
CA PHE A 97 9.77 -3.76 -12.29
C PHE A 97 9.30 -4.86 -11.33
N GLY A 98 8.11 -5.40 -11.53
CA GLY A 98 7.58 -6.50 -10.74
C GLY A 98 8.53 -7.69 -10.68
N THR A 99 9.08 -8.08 -11.83
CA THR A 99 10.00 -9.23 -11.93
C THR A 99 11.35 -8.98 -11.30
N LEU A 100 11.91 -7.78 -11.46
CA LEU A 100 13.28 -7.47 -11.06
C LEU A 100 13.40 -6.88 -9.64
N VAL A 101 12.34 -6.27 -9.13
CA VAL A 101 12.35 -5.52 -7.86
C VAL A 101 11.23 -5.98 -6.93
N CYS A 102 9.97 -5.73 -7.28
CA CYS A 102 8.84 -5.83 -6.33
C CYS A 102 8.60 -7.27 -5.85
N VAL A 103 8.47 -8.22 -6.76
CA VAL A 103 8.25 -9.63 -6.40
C VAL A 103 9.45 -10.22 -5.64
N PRO A 104 10.71 -10.03 -6.08
CA PRO A 104 11.86 -10.46 -5.27
C PRO A 104 11.92 -9.81 -3.88
N ALA A 105 11.63 -8.52 -3.76
CA ALA A 105 11.59 -7.82 -2.48
C ALA A 105 10.53 -8.41 -1.54
N SER A 106 9.32 -8.61 -2.03
CA SER A 106 8.24 -9.27 -1.27
C SER A 106 8.60 -10.71 -0.87
N LYS A 107 9.13 -11.49 -1.82
CA LYS A 107 9.54 -12.89 -1.58
C LYS A 107 10.69 -13.05 -0.58
N ALA A 108 11.50 -12.03 -0.38
CA ALA A 108 12.58 -12.03 0.61
C ALA A 108 12.10 -11.76 2.05
N GLN A 109 10.87 -11.33 2.23
CA GLN A 109 10.24 -11.06 3.53
C GLN A 109 9.47 -12.29 4.04
N SER A 110 9.05 -12.23 5.32
CA SER A 110 8.15 -13.23 5.91
C SER A 110 6.84 -13.33 5.13
N VAL A 111 6.26 -14.54 5.05
CA VAL A 111 5.14 -14.94 4.19
C VAL A 111 5.52 -14.92 2.71
N GLY A 112 6.06 -13.80 2.20
CA GLY A 112 6.58 -13.71 0.84
C GLY A 112 5.51 -13.94 -0.23
N LEU A 113 4.36 -13.24 -0.14
CA LEU A 113 3.25 -13.43 -1.08
C LEU A 113 3.68 -13.17 -2.54
N GLY A 114 4.49 -12.12 -2.78
CA GLY A 114 4.96 -11.77 -4.11
C GLY A 114 3.87 -11.19 -5.00
N LEU A 115 3.06 -10.28 -4.44
CA LEU A 115 1.90 -9.69 -5.11
C LEU A 115 2.31 -8.96 -6.40
N GLY A 116 3.26 -8.03 -6.29
CA GLY A 116 3.75 -7.22 -7.41
C GLY A 116 2.77 -6.14 -7.88
N PRO A 117 3.26 -5.20 -8.72
CA PRO A 117 2.54 -3.97 -9.06
C PRO A 117 1.42 -4.14 -10.08
N GLN A 118 1.14 -5.36 -10.55
CA GLN A 118 0.14 -5.64 -11.59
C GLN A 118 -0.91 -6.66 -11.13
N ALA A 119 -1.24 -6.63 -9.83
CA ALA A 119 -2.24 -7.55 -9.26
C ALA A 119 -3.67 -7.30 -9.76
N GLY A 120 -4.00 -6.06 -10.10
CA GLY A 120 -5.33 -5.64 -10.52
C GLY A 120 -6.30 -5.37 -9.35
N PRO A 121 -7.36 -4.59 -9.60
CA PRO A 121 -8.26 -4.12 -8.54
C PRO A 121 -8.99 -5.26 -7.83
N SER A 122 -9.44 -6.29 -8.55
CA SER A 122 -10.16 -7.42 -7.94
C SER A 122 -9.30 -8.15 -6.92
N LYS A 123 -8.03 -8.41 -7.21
CA LYS A 123 -7.12 -9.09 -6.28
C LYS A 123 -6.78 -8.21 -5.08
N LEU A 124 -6.57 -6.92 -5.29
CA LEU A 124 -6.31 -5.98 -4.20
C LEU A 124 -7.51 -5.89 -3.22
N MET A 125 -8.73 -5.81 -3.76
CA MET A 125 -9.95 -5.81 -2.93
C MET A 125 -10.18 -7.14 -2.19
N GLU A 126 -9.89 -8.28 -2.83
CA GLU A 126 -9.92 -9.59 -2.18
C GLU A 126 -9.01 -9.64 -0.95
N LEU A 127 -7.75 -9.22 -1.08
CA LEU A 127 -6.76 -9.22 0.02
C LEU A 127 -7.16 -8.28 1.17
N LEU A 128 -7.75 -7.12 0.87
CA LEU A 128 -8.29 -6.21 1.89
C LEU A 128 -9.48 -6.85 2.62
N SER A 129 -10.33 -7.58 1.91
CA SER A 129 -11.43 -8.32 2.52
C SER A 129 -10.94 -9.49 3.38
N GLU A 130 -9.89 -10.22 2.95
CA GLU A 130 -9.21 -11.24 3.74
C GLU A 130 -8.61 -10.67 5.03
N ALA A 131 -8.09 -9.43 4.98
CA ALA A 131 -7.60 -8.70 6.15
C ALA A 131 -8.71 -8.27 7.13
N GLY A 132 -9.98 -8.53 6.78
CA GLY A 132 -11.13 -8.34 7.65
C GLY A 132 -11.87 -7.01 7.45
N PHE A 133 -11.55 -6.21 6.41
CA PHE A 133 -12.36 -5.03 6.09
C PHE A 133 -13.71 -5.44 5.52
N GLY A 134 -14.80 -4.92 6.10
CA GLY A 134 -16.17 -5.26 5.71
C GLY A 134 -16.68 -4.50 4.49
N ASN A 135 -16.10 -3.34 4.20
CA ASN A 135 -16.46 -2.49 3.08
C ASN A 135 -15.21 -2.09 2.31
N VAL A 136 -15.01 -2.71 1.15
CA VAL A 136 -13.86 -2.47 0.27
C VAL A 136 -14.35 -2.08 -1.11
N ASN A 137 -13.84 -0.98 -1.64
CA ASN A 137 -14.20 -0.52 -2.98
C ASN A 137 -13.04 0.20 -3.68
N LEU A 138 -13.09 0.19 -5.00
CA LEU A 138 -12.25 1.03 -5.84
C LEU A 138 -12.85 2.45 -5.82
N ALA A 139 -12.20 3.35 -5.10
CA ALA A 139 -12.69 4.70 -4.88
C ALA A 139 -12.37 5.65 -6.05
N ALA A 140 -11.23 5.44 -6.71
CA ALA A 140 -10.82 6.22 -7.88
C ALA A 140 -9.81 5.46 -8.74
N GLU A 141 -9.76 5.82 -10.01
CA GLU A 141 -8.74 5.42 -10.96
C GLU A 141 -8.14 6.67 -11.60
N THR A 142 -6.83 6.65 -11.79
CA THR A 142 -6.11 7.65 -12.56
C THR A 142 -5.35 6.97 -13.70
N THR A 143 -4.66 7.74 -14.52
CA THR A 143 -3.79 7.18 -15.57
C THR A 143 -2.72 6.25 -15.00
N ASN A 144 -2.26 6.51 -13.76
CA ASN A 144 -1.10 5.83 -13.18
C ASN A 144 -1.43 5.00 -11.93
N ASN A 145 -2.57 5.25 -11.27
CA ASN A 145 -2.86 4.62 -9.99
C ASN A 145 -4.31 4.15 -9.87
N LEU A 146 -4.48 3.09 -9.11
CA LEU A 146 -5.73 2.66 -8.47
C LEU A 146 -5.76 3.22 -7.05
N VAL A 147 -6.92 3.71 -6.61
CA VAL A 147 -7.15 4.16 -5.23
C VAL A 147 -8.25 3.30 -4.63
N LEU A 148 -7.88 2.47 -3.67
CA LEU A 148 -8.85 1.64 -2.95
C LEU A 148 -9.16 2.26 -1.59
N GLN A 149 -10.40 2.10 -1.16
CA GLN A 149 -10.90 2.46 0.15
C GLN A 149 -11.33 1.19 0.88
N ALA A 150 -10.87 1.02 2.11
CA ALA A 150 -11.28 -0.08 2.98
C ALA A 150 -11.73 0.45 4.34
N ARG A 151 -12.86 -0.06 4.86
CA ARG A 151 -13.44 0.28 6.16
C ARG A 151 -13.87 -0.96 6.93
N GLY A 152 -13.93 -0.84 8.26
CA GLY A 152 -14.36 -1.88 9.18
C GLY A 152 -15.82 -2.29 9.04
#